data_4d22a7a980c2223174ceb675c22009b6
#
_entry.id   4d22a7a980c2223174ceb675c22009b6
#
_cell.length_a   1.000
_cell.length_b   1.000
_cell.length_c   1.000
_cell.angle_alpha   90.00
_cell.angle_beta   90.00
_cell.angle_gamma   90.00
#
_symmetry.space_group_name_H-M   'P 1'
#
loop_
_entity.id
_entity.type
_entity.pdbx_description
1 polymer ?
#
loop_
_entity_poly.entity_id
_entity_poly.type
_entity_poly.pdbx_seq_one_letter_code
_entity_poly.pdbx_strand_id
1 'polypeptide(L)'
;QGGAVLGYMVRNLKNAKAKELCIPSFVSVLFGITEPALFGVNIRYRYPLAGGCIGGAVGGAIVYLTNLAALGFGTTVVPGIALADPTNHGYVNYVIAHLVALGVGFIATVIMGTVFEKKNSKIDSITAGNIGSANKNSDEKVISFEQKTEEQNDGVITAYANGELTEIEKVNDETFASKVLGDGIAIIPEDGNVYAPVDGEISVAIESGHAVGFTDMNGTVYLIHIGIDTVQLNGKYFKVNVQVGDQIKRGDLLVTFDKEKVEKAGFDTACMLIVTEANGKTLNKTKERKVKVGEEVAILENND
;
A
#
# COMPACT_ATOMS: atom_id res chain seq x y z
N GLN A 1 1.41 14.82 -13.81
CA GLN A 1 1.53 13.44 -13.34
C GLN A 1 2.65 12.67 -14.05
N GLY A 2 2.73 12.68 -15.42
CA GLY A 2 3.76 11.96 -16.16
C GLY A 2 5.19 12.30 -15.76
N GLY A 3 5.50 13.58 -15.53
CA GLY A 3 6.80 14.00 -15.01
C GLY A 3 7.14 13.39 -13.66
N ALA A 4 6.15 13.29 -12.77
CA ALA A 4 6.32 12.67 -11.46
C ALA A 4 6.63 11.16 -11.57
N VAL A 5 5.94 10.44 -12.45
CA VAL A 5 6.22 9.02 -12.73
C VAL A 5 7.63 8.82 -13.25
N LEU A 6 8.08 9.67 -14.19
CA LEU A 6 9.46 9.62 -14.70
C LEU A 6 10.48 9.91 -13.59
N GLY A 7 10.21 10.91 -12.73
CA GLY A 7 11.06 11.25 -11.60
C GLY A 7 11.22 10.09 -10.61
N TYR A 8 10.12 9.41 -10.31
CA TYR A 8 10.14 8.19 -9.50
C TYR A 8 10.94 7.08 -10.19
N MET A 9 10.69 6.82 -11.49
CA MET A 9 11.38 5.78 -12.24
C MET A 9 12.90 5.98 -12.26
N VAL A 10 13.37 7.21 -12.52
CA VAL A 10 14.82 7.51 -12.57
C VAL A 10 15.49 7.27 -11.23
N ARG A 11 14.83 7.54 -10.13
CA ARG A 11 15.36 7.23 -8.79
C ARG A 11 15.42 5.74 -8.49
N ASN A 12 14.58 4.94 -9.14
CA ASN A 12 14.43 3.50 -8.93
C ASN A 12 14.90 2.67 -10.13
N LEU A 13 15.88 3.16 -10.90
CA LEU A 13 16.36 2.51 -12.13
C LEU A 13 16.89 1.07 -11.93
N LYS A 14 17.35 0.73 -10.73
CA LYS A 14 17.81 -0.63 -10.39
C LYS A 14 16.66 -1.59 -10.09
N ASN A 15 15.46 -1.08 -9.84
CA ASN A 15 14.27 -1.88 -9.54
C ASN A 15 13.50 -2.18 -10.84
N ALA A 16 13.52 -3.45 -11.28
CA ALA A 16 12.83 -3.89 -12.48
C ALA A 16 11.31 -3.66 -12.38
N LYS A 17 10.69 -3.97 -11.23
CA LYS A 17 9.26 -3.78 -10.98
C LYS A 17 8.84 -2.29 -11.09
N ALA A 18 9.70 -1.37 -10.62
CA ALA A 18 9.43 0.06 -10.76
C ALA A 18 9.37 0.48 -12.25
N LYS A 19 10.22 -0.09 -13.10
CA LYS A 19 10.21 0.18 -14.55
C LYS A 19 8.96 -0.39 -15.22
N GLU A 20 8.62 -1.64 -14.89
CA GLU A 20 7.41 -2.32 -15.41
C GLU A 20 6.13 -1.56 -15.07
N LEU A 21 6.07 -0.95 -13.90
CA LEU A 21 4.94 -0.11 -13.49
C LEU A 21 4.98 1.29 -14.15
N CYS A 22 6.13 1.95 -14.16
CA CYS A 22 6.25 3.35 -14.57
C CYS A 22 6.17 3.55 -16.07
N ILE A 23 6.71 2.63 -16.89
CA ILE A 23 6.73 2.78 -18.35
C ILE A 23 5.30 2.80 -18.91
N PRO A 24 4.44 1.79 -18.69
CA PRO A 24 3.08 1.81 -19.20
C PRO A 24 2.25 2.96 -18.59
N SER A 25 2.47 3.28 -17.30
CA SER A 25 1.80 4.42 -16.66
C SER A 25 2.16 5.74 -17.32
N PHE A 26 3.41 5.97 -17.66
CA PHE A 26 3.84 7.18 -18.38
C PHE A 26 3.26 7.25 -19.78
N VAL A 27 3.30 6.13 -20.53
CA VAL A 27 2.70 6.05 -21.85
C VAL A 27 1.21 6.37 -21.83
N SER A 28 0.46 5.80 -20.88
CA SER A 28 -0.97 6.08 -20.70
C SER A 28 -1.25 7.57 -20.48
N VAL A 29 -0.42 8.26 -19.68
CA VAL A 29 -0.54 9.71 -19.46
C VAL A 29 -0.40 10.51 -20.76
N LEU A 30 0.45 10.10 -21.69
CA LEU A 30 0.60 10.79 -22.98
C LEU A 30 -0.69 10.77 -23.81
N PHE A 31 -1.54 9.76 -23.60
CA PHE A 31 -2.86 9.67 -24.23
C PHE A 31 -3.99 10.23 -23.36
N GLY A 32 -3.67 10.89 -22.24
CA GLY A 32 -4.64 11.51 -21.34
C GLY A 32 -5.26 10.56 -20.31
N ILE A 33 -4.83 9.31 -20.26
CA ILE A 33 -5.27 8.31 -19.27
C ILE A 33 -4.35 8.41 -18.05
N THR A 34 -4.83 9.00 -16.97
CA THR A 34 -4.00 9.37 -15.82
C THR A 34 -4.10 8.40 -14.63
N GLU A 35 -5.09 7.51 -14.64
CA GLU A 35 -5.39 6.59 -13.54
C GLU A 35 -4.20 5.67 -13.20
N PRO A 36 -3.53 5.01 -14.16
CA PRO A 36 -2.37 4.15 -13.85
C PRO A 36 -1.21 4.93 -13.21
N ALA A 37 -0.98 6.17 -13.65
CA ALA A 37 0.04 7.04 -13.08
C ALA A 37 -0.34 7.55 -11.69
N LEU A 38 -1.62 7.88 -11.50
CA LEU A 38 -2.13 8.42 -10.25
C LEU A 38 -2.13 7.35 -9.15
N PHE A 39 -2.80 6.24 -9.38
CA PHE A 39 -2.99 5.19 -8.38
C PHE A 39 -1.78 4.24 -8.30
N GLY A 40 -1.19 3.87 -9.44
CA GLY A 40 -0.04 2.96 -9.46
C GLY A 40 1.25 3.56 -8.91
N VAL A 41 1.49 4.86 -9.12
CA VAL A 41 2.76 5.50 -8.74
C VAL A 41 2.57 6.67 -7.79
N ASN A 42 1.80 7.69 -8.18
CA ASN A 42 1.84 8.99 -7.52
C ASN A 42 1.25 8.94 -6.10
N ILE A 43 0.09 8.32 -5.91
CA ILE A 43 -0.54 8.15 -4.59
C ILE A 43 0.22 7.11 -3.77
N ARG A 44 0.57 5.99 -4.38
CA ARG A 44 1.25 4.88 -3.71
C ARG A 44 2.55 5.32 -3.02
N TYR A 45 3.37 6.13 -3.69
CA TYR A 45 4.67 6.58 -3.16
C TYR A 45 4.65 8.00 -2.58
N ARG A 46 3.51 8.68 -2.55
CA ARG A 46 3.22 10.00 -1.94
C ARG A 46 4.07 11.17 -2.46
N TYR A 47 5.41 11.11 -2.39
CA TYR A 47 6.26 12.22 -2.86
C TYR A 47 6.14 12.50 -4.37
N PRO A 48 5.90 11.50 -5.28
CA PRO A 48 5.63 11.79 -6.67
C PRO A 48 4.31 12.56 -6.87
N LEU A 49 3.30 12.31 -6.01
CA LEU A 49 2.04 13.06 -6.05
C LEU A 49 2.29 14.56 -5.83
N ALA A 50 3.08 14.90 -4.82
CA ALA A 50 3.41 16.30 -4.52
C ALA A 50 4.21 16.96 -5.68
N GLY A 51 5.18 16.23 -6.27
CA GLY A 51 5.89 16.67 -7.47
C GLY A 51 4.97 16.89 -8.67
N GLY A 52 4.00 15.98 -8.86
CA GLY A 52 2.97 16.11 -9.89
C GLY A 52 2.05 17.32 -9.72
N CYS A 53 1.68 17.64 -8.47
CA CYS A 53 0.90 18.84 -8.14
C CYS A 53 1.67 20.12 -8.45
N ILE A 54 2.97 20.19 -8.09
CA ILE A 54 3.83 21.34 -8.40
C ILE A 54 3.94 21.54 -9.91
N GLY A 55 4.21 20.46 -10.67
CA GLY A 55 4.28 20.54 -12.13
C GLY A 55 2.96 20.99 -12.77
N GLY A 56 1.82 20.47 -12.26
CA GLY A 56 0.49 20.87 -12.69
C GLY A 56 0.17 22.34 -12.43
N ALA A 57 0.55 22.86 -11.26
CA ALA A 57 0.36 24.25 -10.88
C ALA A 57 1.14 25.19 -11.82
N VAL A 58 2.40 24.87 -12.12
CA VAL A 58 3.23 25.67 -13.06
C VAL A 58 2.67 25.61 -14.48
N GLY A 59 2.28 24.42 -14.98
CA GLY A 59 1.65 24.28 -16.27
C GLY A 59 0.34 25.05 -16.38
N GLY A 60 -0.52 24.99 -15.37
CA GLY A 60 -1.75 25.75 -15.28
C GLY A 60 -1.53 27.28 -15.29
N ALA A 61 -0.49 27.74 -14.60
CA ALA A 61 -0.09 29.16 -14.63
C ALA A 61 0.29 29.62 -16.04
N ILE A 62 1.02 28.79 -16.81
CA ILE A 62 1.37 29.10 -18.20
C ILE A 62 0.11 29.16 -19.05
N VAL A 63 -0.80 28.20 -18.94
CA VAL A 63 -2.09 28.20 -19.66
C VAL A 63 -2.85 29.48 -19.40
N TYR A 64 -2.94 29.91 -18.15
CA TYR A 64 -3.59 31.17 -17.77
C TYR A 64 -2.91 32.41 -18.37
N LEU A 65 -1.58 32.52 -18.23
CA LEU A 65 -0.81 33.67 -18.69
C LEU A 65 -0.79 33.81 -20.23
N THR A 66 -0.87 32.71 -20.95
CA THR A 66 -0.90 32.69 -22.43
C THR A 66 -2.31 32.76 -23.01
N ASN A 67 -3.34 32.86 -22.14
CA ASN A 67 -4.76 32.82 -22.56
C ASN A 67 -5.06 31.61 -23.49
N LEU A 68 -4.44 30.46 -23.19
CA LEU A 68 -4.64 29.25 -23.98
C LEU A 68 -6.06 28.74 -23.79
N ALA A 69 -6.82 28.68 -24.87
CA ALA A 69 -8.18 28.15 -24.90
C ALA A 69 -8.24 26.80 -25.65
N ALA A 70 -9.25 26.01 -25.31
CA ALA A 70 -9.59 24.79 -26.02
C ALA A 70 -10.92 24.96 -26.79
N LEU A 71 -10.97 24.44 -27.99
CA LEU A 71 -12.16 24.48 -28.85
C LEU A 71 -13.25 23.49 -28.45
N GLY A 72 -12.93 22.56 -27.52
CA GLY A 72 -13.86 21.56 -27.05
C GLY A 72 -13.31 20.71 -25.90
N PHE A 73 -14.14 19.80 -25.38
CA PHE A 73 -13.74 18.82 -24.41
C PHE A 73 -13.24 17.55 -25.08
N GLY A 74 -12.16 16.97 -24.55
CA GLY A 74 -11.59 15.72 -25.07
C GLY A 74 -10.36 15.29 -24.31
N THR A 75 -9.69 14.28 -24.83
CA THR A 75 -8.43 13.78 -24.28
C THR A 75 -7.35 14.85 -24.27
N THR A 76 -6.54 14.86 -23.24
CA THR A 76 -5.45 15.83 -23.04
C THR A 76 -4.10 15.28 -23.50
N VAL A 77 -3.05 16.05 -23.33
CA VAL A 77 -1.65 15.78 -23.69
C VAL A 77 -1.49 15.61 -25.22
N VAL A 78 -1.03 14.48 -25.74
CA VAL A 78 -0.74 14.35 -27.18
C VAL A 78 -1.98 14.53 -28.07
N PRO A 79 -3.10 13.84 -27.83
CA PRO A 79 -4.31 14.06 -28.65
C PRO A 79 -4.93 15.44 -28.44
N GLY A 80 -4.78 16.02 -27.27
CA GLY A 80 -5.37 17.32 -26.92
C GLY A 80 -4.81 18.50 -27.68
N ILE A 81 -3.66 18.37 -28.34
CA ILE A 81 -3.09 19.44 -29.18
C ILE A 81 -4.07 19.84 -30.32
N ALA A 82 -4.84 18.87 -30.85
CA ALA A 82 -5.84 19.12 -31.89
C ALA A 82 -7.03 19.96 -31.40
N LEU A 83 -7.23 20.06 -30.10
CA LEU A 83 -8.30 20.84 -29.46
C LEU A 83 -7.84 22.23 -29.02
N ALA A 84 -6.55 22.55 -29.10
CA ALA A 84 -6.04 23.87 -28.77
C ALA A 84 -6.53 24.90 -29.79
N ASP A 85 -7.02 26.06 -29.32
CA ASP A 85 -7.39 27.16 -30.18
C ASP A 85 -6.14 27.67 -30.93
N PRO A 86 -6.12 27.71 -32.27
CA PRO A 86 -4.96 28.17 -33.04
C PRO A 86 -4.64 29.65 -32.85
N THR A 87 -5.58 30.43 -32.34
CA THR A 87 -5.34 31.85 -32.05
C THR A 87 -4.26 32.03 -30.95
N ASN A 88 -3.59 33.18 -30.95
CA ASN A 88 -2.55 33.49 -29.97
C ASN A 88 -1.43 32.44 -29.81
N HIS A 89 -1.03 31.81 -30.92
CA HIS A 89 -0.03 30.72 -30.91
C HIS A 89 -0.44 29.51 -30.06
N GLY A 90 -1.74 29.18 -29.99
CA GLY A 90 -2.29 28.16 -29.07
C GLY A 90 -1.59 26.81 -29.10
N TYR A 91 -1.28 26.28 -30.30
CA TYR A 91 -0.54 25.01 -30.43
C TYR A 91 0.85 25.07 -29.77
N VAL A 92 1.58 26.16 -29.99
CA VAL A 92 2.92 26.35 -29.39
C VAL A 92 2.82 26.49 -27.90
N ASN A 93 1.90 27.32 -27.40
CA ASN A 93 1.66 27.52 -25.98
C ASN A 93 1.21 26.24 -25.29
N TYR A 94 0.39 25.43 -25.97
CA TYR A 94 -0.05 24.12 -25.48
C TYR A 94 1.15 23.18 -25.24
N VAL A 95 2.03 23.04 -26.24
CA VAL A 95 3.22 22.20 -26.14
C VAL A 95 4.16 22.70 -25.05
N ILE A 96 4.41 24.00 -24.99
CA ILE A 96 5.26 24.61 -23.96
C ILE A 96 4.72 24.34 -22.55
N ALA A 97 3.42 24.57 -22.32
CA ALA A 97 2.79 24.34 -21.03
C ALA A 97 2.95 22.87 -20.58
N HIS A 98 2.75 21.92 -21.48
CA HIS A 98 2.90 20.49 -21.16
C HIS A 98 4.36 20.08 -20.91
N LEU A 99 5.30 20.54 -21.72
CA LEU A 99 6.74 20.26 -21.52
C LEU A 99 7.27 20.85 -20.22
N VAL A 100 6.87 22.09 -19.91
CA VAL A 100 7.27 22.73 -18.64
C VAL A 100 6.63 22.01 -17.45
N ALA A 101 5.34 21.69 -17.50
CA ALA A 101 4.67 20.93 -16.45
C ALA A 101 5.34 19.55 -16.21
N LEU A 102 5.70 18.85 -17.30
CA LEU A 102 6.40 17.57 -17.22
C LEU A 102 7.79 17.73 -16.61
N GLY A 103 8.58 18.71 -17.06
CA GLY A 103 9.94 18.96 -16.57
C GLY A 103 9.96 19.40 -15.09
N VAL A 104 9.08 20.31 -14.71
CA VAL A 104 8.95 20.78 -13.32
C VAL A 104 8.48 19.64 -12.41
N GLY A 105 7.47 18.87 -12.83
CA GLY A 105 6.99 17.70 -12.07
C GLY A 105 8.07 16.63 -11.90
N PHE A 106 8.88 16.39 -12.93
CA PHE A 106 10.04 15.50 -12.88
C PHE A 106 11.08 15.98 -11.84
N ILE A 107 11.55 17.22 -11.98
CA ILE A 107 12.57 17.80 -11.10
C ILE A 107 12.08 17.84 -9.65
N ALA A 108 10.86 18.31 -9.42
CA ALA A 108 10.25 18.36 -8.09
C ALA A 108 10.20 16.96 -7.44
N THR A 109 9.79 15.92 -8.20
CA THR A 109 9.75 14.55 -7.71
C THR A 109 11.14 14.02 -7.36
N VAL A 110 12.14 14.27 -8.20
CA VAL A 110 13.53 13.86 -7.91
C VAL A 110 14.04 14.52 -6.64
N ILE A 111 13.83 15.84 -6.47
CA ILE A 111 14.25 16.58 -5.28
C ILE A 111 13.51 16.07 -4.03
N MET A 112 12.19 15.94 -4.11
CA MET A 112 11.40 15.48 -2.96
C MET A 112 11.76 14.04 -2.55
N GLY A 113 12.03 13.16 -3.51
CA GLY A 113 12.51 11.82 -3.22
C GLY A 113 13.83 11.83 -2.44
N THR A 114 14.80 12.73 -2.76
CA THR A 114 16.06 12.84 -1.99
C THR A 114 15.82 13.32 -0.56
N VAL A 115 14.86 14.24 -0.37
CA VAL A 115 14.50 14.74 0.97
C VAL A 115 13.80 13.67 1.80
N PHE A 116 12.90 12.93 1.17
CA PHE A 116 12.15 11.85 1.83
C PHE A 116 13.07 10.72 2.32
N GLU A 117 13.98 10.22 1.46
CA GLU A 117 14.95 9.19 1.82
C GLU A 117 15.93 9.66 2.90
N LYS A 118 16.39 10.92 2.81
CA LYS A 118 17.28 11.50 3.81
C LYS A 118 16.60 11.67 5.18
N LYS A 119 15.28 11.89 5.19
CA LYS A 119 14.49 11.93 6.42
C LYS A 119 14.33 10.53 7.03
N ASN A 120 14.08 9.51 6.23
CA ASN A 120 13.98 8.12 6.69
C ASN A 120 15.33 7.63 7.23
N SER A 121 16.43 7.80 6.49
CA SER A 121 17.76 7.41 6.98
C SER A 121 18.21 8.13 8.25
N LYS A 122 17.68 9.35 8.50
CA LYS A 122 17.95 10.10 9.73
C LYS A 122 17.10 9.59 10.91
N ILE A 123 15.90 9.10 10.64
CA ILE A 123 15.06 8.43 11.63
C ILE A 123 15.70 7.11 12.02
N ASP A 124 16.16 6.31 11.06
CA ASP A 124 16.86 5.03 11.30
C ASP A 124 18.15 5.24 12.12
N SER A 125 18.93 6.29 11.85
CA SER A 125 20.15 6.63 12.61
C SER A 125 19.85 7.13 14.02
N ILE A 126 18.73 7.80 14.26
CA ILE A 126 18.31 8.26 15.60
C ILE A 126 17.78 7.06 16.40
N THR A 127 17.06 6.15 15.76
CA THR A 127 16.57 4.91 16.39
C THR A 127 17.73 3.99 16.75
N ALA A 128 18.73 3.81 15.88
CA ALA A 128 19.94 3.06 16.16
C ALA A 128 20.82 3.71 17.24
N GLY A 129 20.84 5.05 17.34
CA GLY A 129 21.60 5.79 18.36
C GLY A 129 20.99 5.75 19.76
N ASN A 130 19.67 5.58 19.88
CA ASN A 130 18.98 5.52 21.17
C ASN A 130 18.95 4.12 21.82
N ILE A 131 19.28 3.05 21.09
CA ILE A 131 19.38 1.70 21.64
C ILE A 131 20.72 1.50 22.40
N GLY A 132 21.69 2.40 22.22
CA GLY A 132 23.03 2.31 22.84
C GLY A 132 23.19 2.99 24.20
N SER A 133 22.21 3.70 24.75
CA SER A 133 22.44 4.52 25.95
C SER A 133 21.31 4.58 26.98
N ALA A 134 20.63 3.48 27.23
CA ALA A 134 19.74 3.38 28.39
C ALA A 134 19.66 1.94 28.89
N ASN A 135 20.41 1.56 29.82
CA ASN A 135 20.09 1.09 31.17
C ASN A 135 21.14 0.16 31.77
N LYS A 136 21.92 0.70 32.68
CA LYS A 136 22.48 -0.09 33.82
C LYS A 136 21.69 0.35 35.05
N ASN A 137 20.95 -0.57 35.57
CA ASN A 137 20.45 -0.74 36.96
C ASN A 137 18.93 -0.95 37.03
N SER A 138 18.57 -2.21 37.12
CA SER A 138 17.66 -2.71 38.16
C SER A 138 17.52 -4.23 37.99
N ASP A 139 17.90 -4.94 39.06
CA ASP A 139 17.68 -6.37 39.23
C ASP A 139 16.18 -6.68 39.22
N GLU A 140 15.73 -7.54 38.29
CA GLU A 140 14.63 -8.48 38.54
C GLU A 140 14.60 -9.59 37.50
N LYS A 141 14.84 -10.76 37.98
CA LYS A 141 14.41 -12.09 37.55
C LYS A 141 14.25 -12.37 36.07
N VAL A 142 15.36 -12.79 35.47
CA VAL A 142 15.42 -13.36 34.12
C VAL A 142 14.73 -14.73 34.16
N ILE A 143 13.54 -14.80 33.53
CA ILE A 143 13.04 -16.06 32.97
C ILE A 143 13.73 -16.21 31.61
N SER A 144 14.66 -17.16 31.56
CA SER A 144 15.37 -17.51 30.33
C SER A 144 14.38 -18.07 29.29
N PHE A 145 14.00 -17.22 28.33
CA PHE A 145 13.58 -17.73 27.04
C PHE A 145 14.83 -17.93 26.20
N GLU A 146 15.09 -19.17 25.84
CA GLU A 146 16.13 -19.55 24.90
C GLU A 146 16.02 -18.72 23.64
N GLN A 147 17.13 -18.05 23.27
CA GLN A 147 17.30 -17.42 21.97
C GLN A 147 17.18 -18.51 20.90
N LYS A 148 16.02 -18.58 20.27
CA LYS A 148 15.85 -19.28 19.02
C LYS A 148 16.38 -18.36 17.91
N THR A 149 17.43 -18.83 17.26
CA THR A 149 18.10 -18.32 16.06
C THR A 149 17.17 -17.58 15.09
N GLU A 150 17.74 -16.58 14.40
CA GLU A 150 17.19 -15.89 13.22
C GLU A 150 16.50 -16.90 12.30
N GLU A 151 15.19 -17.02 12.39
CA GLU A 151 14.39 -17.79 11.45
C GLU A 151 14.24 -16.96 10.17
N GLN A 152 14.84 -17.46 9.09
CA GLN A 152 14.52 -17.07 7.73
C GLN A 152 13.01 -17.06 7.57
N ASN A 153 12.48 -16.06 6.86
CA ASN A 153 11.07 -16.01 6.50
C ASN A 153 10.76 -17.21 5.61
N ASP A 154 10.27 -18.27 6.21
CA ASP A 154 10.05 -19.61 5.63
C ASP A 154 8.77 -19.70 4.77
N GLY A 155 8.10 -18.58 4.52
CA GLY A 155 6.82 -18.52 3.81
C GLY A 155 5.63 -18.97 4.66
N VAL A 156 5.83 -19.34 5.93
CA VAL A 156 4.76 -19.77 6.83
C VAL A 156 3.88 -18.59 7.22
N ILE A 157 2.59 -18.74 7.02
CA ILE A 157 1.53 -17.82 7.45
C ILE A 157 0.86 -18.41 8.67
N THR A 158 0.81 -17.66 9.76
CA THR A 158 0.16 -18.09 11.00
C THR A 158 -1.23 -17.49 11.17
N ALA A 159 -2.05 -18.15 12.01
CA ALA A 159 -3.36 -17.65 12.37
C ALA A 159 -3.26 -16.25 12.99
N TYR A 160 -4.03 -15.34 12.43
CA TYR A 160 -4.08 -13.91 12.78
C TYR A 160 -5.26 -13.54 13.69
N ALA A 161 -6.08 -14.52 14.03
CA ALA A 161 -7.13 -14.44 15.05
C ALA A 161 -7.35 -15.82 15.68
N ASN A 162 -7.90 -15.85 16.90
CA ASN A 162 -8.45 -17.07 17.45
C ASN A 162 -9.81 -17.34 16.83
N GLY A 163 -10.08 -18.54 16.34
CA GLY A 163 -11.37 -18.83 15.74
C GLY A 163 -11.41 -20.08 14.86
N GLU A 164 -12.31 -20.08 13.89
CA GLU A 164 -12.50 -21.16 12.93
C GLU A 164 -11.90 -20.77 11.58
N LEU A 165 -10.85 -21.48 11.16
CA LEU A 165 -10.23 -21.33 9.85
C LEU A 165 -11.17 -21.90 8.78
N THR A 166 -11.42 -21.14 7.73
CA THR A 166 -12.24 -21.55 6.59
C THR A 166 -11.63 -21.10 5.25
N GLU A 167 -12.05 -21.72 4.18
CA GLU A 167 -11.66 -21.33 2.83
C GLU A 167 -12.26 -19.96 2.48
N ILE A 168 -11.50 -19.11 1.77
CA ILE A 168 -11.97 -17.78 1.38
C ILE A 168 -13.19 -17.86 0.44
N GLU A 169 -13.31 -18.94 -0.31
CA GLU A 169 -14.42 -19.24 -1.23
C GLU A 169 -15.76 -19.42 -0.53
N LYS A 170 -15.74 -19.70 0.78
CA LYS A 170 -16.95 -19.88 1.62
C LYS A 170 -17.42 -18.59 2.30
N VAL A 171 -16.66 -17.51 2.16
CA VAL A 171 -17.05 -16.22 2.70
C VAL A 171 -18.26 -15.67 1.94
N ASN A 172 -19.21 -15.10 2.65
CA ASN A 172 -20.45 -14.56 2.07
C ASN A 172 -20.25 -13.17 1.42
N ASP A 173 -19.22 -13.07 0.57
CA ASP A 173 -18.90 -11.88 -0.24
C ASP A 173 -18.26 -12.33 -1.55
N GLU A 174 -18.87 -11.94 -2.67
CA GLU A 174 -18.44 -12.37 -4.01
C GLU A 174 -17.03 -11.84 -4.36
N THR A 175 -16.65 -10.67 -3.89
CA THR A 175 -15.35 -10.05 -4.16
C THR A 175 -14.21 -10.88 -3.56
N PHE A 176 -14.39 -11.37 -2.33
CA PHE A 176 -13.41 -12.21 -1.67
C PHE A 176 -13.48 -13.65 -2.14
N ALA A 177 -14.69 -14.22 -2.24
CA ALA A 177 -14.90 -15.62 -2.64
C ALA A 177 -14.43 -15.93 -4.07
N SER A 178 -14.53 -14.96 -5.00
CA SER A 178 -14.05 -15.10 -6.37
C SER A 178 -12.54 -14.94 -6.54
N LYS A 179 -11.80 -14.58 -5.48
CA LYS A 179 -10.34 -14.34 -5.47
C LYS A 179 -9.84 -13.26 -6.45
N VAL A 180 -10.68 -12.33 -6.84
CA VAL A 180 -10.31 -11.22 -7.74
C VAL A 180 -9.20 -10.35 -7.14
N LEU A 181 -9.17 -10.22 -5.80
CA LEU A 181 -8.14 -9.47 -5.08
C LEU A 181 -6.87 -10.28 -4.80
N GLY A 182 -6.89 -11.58 -5.04
CA GLY A 182 -5.82 -12.53 -4.72
C GLY A 182 -6.35 -13.77 -4.00
N ASP A 183 -5.53 -14.79 -3.88
CA ASP A 183 -5.89 -15.98 -3.10
C ASP A 183 -5.71 -15.71 -1.60
N GLY A 184 -6.43 -16.45 -0.75
CA GLY A 184 -6.41 -16.17 0.69
C GLY A 184 -7.13 -17.22 1.51
N ILE A 185 -7.26 -16.93 2.80
CA ILE A 185 -7.98 -17.70 3.81
C ILE A 185 -8.85 -16.78 4.64
N ALA A 186 -9.84 -17.32 5.32
CA ALA A 186 -10.65 -16.57 6.26
C ALA A 186 -10.64 -17.24 7.65
N ILE A 187 -10.77 -16.44 8.70
CA ILE A 187 -10.99 -16.89 10.07
C ILE A 187 -12.28 -16.25 10.58
N ILE A 188 -13.22 -17.07 11.05
CA ILE A 188 -14.38 -16.60 11.80
C ILE A 188 -13.90 -16.40 13.25
N PRO A 189 -13.73 -15.15 13.72
CA PRO A 189 -13.03 -14.91 14.97
C PRO A 189 -13.90 -15.23 16.19
N GLU A 190 -13.28 -15.76 17.26
CA GLU A 190 -13.92 -15.95 18.57
C GLU A 190 -13.94 -14.65 19.38
N ASP A 191 -12.94 -13.80 19.17
CA ASP A 191 -12.80 -12.49 19.83
C ASP A 191 -12.53 -11.37 18.81
N GLY A 192 -12.33 -10.14 19.28
CA GLY A 192 -12.14 -8.97 18.44
C GLY A 192 -10.67 -8.57 18.24
N ASN A 193 -9.72 -9.47 18.36
CA ASN A 193 -8.30 -9.16 18.20
C ASN A 193 -7.74 -9.75 16.90
N VAL A 194 -7.02 -8.92 16.14
CA VAL A 194 -6.38 -9.32 14.88
C VAL A 194 -4.89 -9.05 14.97
N TYR A 195 -4.09 -10.06 14.66
CA TYR A 195 -2.64 -10.09 14.85
C TYR A 195 -1.90 -10.23 13.51
N ALA A 196 -0.61 -9.92 13.50
CA ALA A 196 0.25 -10.11 12.35
C ALA A 196 0.51 -11.60 12.09
N PRO A 197 0.22 -12.11 10.87
CA PRO A 197 0.45 -13.52 10.52
C PRO A 197 1.89 -13.80 10.08
N VAL A 198 2.64 -12.77 9.73
CA VAL A 198 4.04 -12.81 9.25
C VAL A 198 4.80 -11.60 9.76
N ASP A 199 6.14 -11.66 9.70
CA ASP A 199 6.98 -10.49 9.92
C ASP A 199 6.96 -9.59 8.69
N GLY A 200 6.95 -8.26 8.87
CA GLY A 200 6.92 -7.33 7.74
C GLY A 200 6.78 -5.87 8.13
N GLU A 201 6.38 -5.05 7.17
CA GLU A 201 6.14 -3.61 7.33
C GLU A 201 4.70 -3.25 6.95
N ILE A 202 4.04 -2.44 7.75
CA ILE A 202 2.69 -1.93 7.47
C ILE A 202 2.72 -0.99 6.27
N SER A 203 2.10 -1.39 5.18
CA SER A 203 1.97 -0.59 3.94
C SER A 203 0.67 0.20 3.87
N VAL A 204 -0.40 -0.29 4.52
CA VAL A 204 -1.73 0.34 4.58
C VAL A 204 -2.31 0.17 5.96
N ALA A 205 -2.71 1.27 6.59
CA ALA A 205 -3.51 1.28 7.82
C ALA A 205 -4.68 2.24 7.62
N ILE A 206 -5.87 1.70 7.39
CA ILE A 206 -7.06 2.53 7.15
C ILE A 206 -7.59 3.01 8.50
N GLU A 207 -7.84 4.32 8.66
CA GLU A 207 -8.31 4.92 9.91
C GLU A 207 -9.59 4.29 10.46
N SER A 208 -10.47 3.82 9.57
CA SER A 208 -11.69 3.09 9.96
C SER A 208 -11.43 1.67 10.49
N GLY A 209 -10.20 1.18 10.46
CA GLY A 209 -9.78 -0.06 11.09
C GLY A 209 -10.29 -1.36 10.45
N HIS A 210 -11.10 -1.29 9.41
CA HIS A 210 -11.65 -2.48 8.75
C HIS A 210 -10.64 -3.19 7.85
N ALA A 211 -9.50 -2.57 7.51
CA ALA A 211 -8.47 -3.18 6.69
C ALA A 211 -7.06 -2.70 7.05
N VAL A 212 -6.10 -3.64 7.03
CA VAL A 212 -4.67 -3.40 7.22
C VAL A 212 -3.90 -4.18 6.17
N GLY A 213 -3.01 -3.48 5.43
CA GLY A 213 -2.10 -4.09 4.47
C GLY A 213 -0.66 -4.04 4.96
N PHE A 214 0.12 -5.06 4.66
CA PHE A 214 1.53 -5.15 5.02
C PHE A 214 2.31 -5.93 3.98
N THR A 215 3.63 -5.75 3.98
CA THR A 215 4.54 -6.42 3.05
C THR A 215 5.60 -7.17 3.84
N ASP A 216 5.82 -8.44 3.54
CA ASP A 216 6.87 -9.24 4.18
C ASP A 216 8.27 -8.91 3.63
N MET A 217 9.30 -9.48 4.26
CA MET A 217 10.70 -9.30 3.87
C MET A 217 11.00 -9.80 2.44
N ASN A 218 10.18 -10.69 1.88
CA ASN A 218 10.30 -11.22 0.52
C ASN A 218 9.52 -10.37 -0.51
N GLY A 219 8.89 -9.28 -0.08
CA GLY A 219 8.09 -8.41 -0.91
C GLY A 219 6.70 -8.95 -1.25
N THR A 220 6.22 -10.00 -0.57
CA THR A 220 4.84 -10.46 -0.68
C THR A 220 3.92 -9.46 0.00
N VAL A 221 2.83 -9.10 -0.67
CA VAL A 221 1.87 -8.11 -0.16
C VAL A 221 0.60 -8.82 0.32
N TYR A 222 0.23 -8.48 1.54
CA TYR A 222 -0.94 -9.04 2.21
C TYR A 222 -1.95 -7.94 2.55
N LEU A 223 -3.21 -8.32 2.58
CA LEU A 223 -4.31 -7.51 3.08
C LEU A 223 -5.13 -8.34 4.06
N ILE A 224 -5.31 -7.85 5.28
CA ILE A 224 -6.34 -8.34 6.20
C ILE A 224 -7.54 -7.41 6.10
N HIS A 225 -8.71 -7.97 5.80
CA HIS A 225 -10.00 -7.28 5.82
C HIS A 225 -10.86 -7.85 6.94
N ILE A 226 -11.39 -7.01 7.79
CA ILE A 226 -12.09 -7.40 9.03
C ILE A 226 -13.59 -7.16 8.86
N GLY A 227 -14.34 -8.23 8.80
CA GLY A 227 -15.77 -8.24 8.58
C GLY A 227 -16.17 -7.93 7.13
N ILE A 228 -17.42 -8.19 6.80
CA ILE A 228 -18.01 -7.88 5.48
C ILE A 228 -18.77 -6.57 5.60
N ASP A 229 -18.58 -5.67 4.63
CA ASP A 229 -19.20 -4.34 4.58
C ASP A 229 -18.93 -3.41 5.77
N THR A 230 -18.01 -3.77 6.65
CA THR A 230 -17.69 -3.03 7.88
C THR A 230 -17.09 -1.64 7.63
N VAL A 231 -16.68 -1.33 6.40
CA VAL A 231 -16.35 0.03 5.95
C VAL A 231 -17.49 1.02 6.25
N GLN A 232 -18.73 0.57 6.19
CA GLN A 232 -19.94 1.39 6.46
C GLN A 232 -20.02 1.86 7.93
N LEU A 233 -19.32 1.20 8.85
CA LEU A 233 -19.24 1.61 10.25
C LEU A 233 -18.35 2.84 10.47
N ASN A 234 -17.59 3.29 9.46
CA ASN A 234 -16.73 4.47 9.52
C ASN A 234 -15.80 4.49 10.76
N GLY A 235 -15.23 3.33 11.10
CA GLY A 235 -14.33 3.16 12.24
C GLY A 235 -15.01 2.94 13.59
N LYS A 236 -16.33 3.01 13.65
CA LYS A 236 -17.06 2.74 14.87
C LYS A 236 -16.84 1.28 15.30
N TYR A 237 -16.44 1.08 16.55
CA TYR A 237 -16.11 -0.20 17.15
C TYR A 237 -14.74 -0.80 16.77
N PHE A 238 -13.92 -0.07 16.01
CA PHE A 238 -12.56 -0.48 15.64
C PHE A 238 -11.51 0.41 16.31
N LYS A 239 -10.36 -0.18 16.59
CA LYS A 239 -9.15 0.51 17.07
C LYS A 239 -7.95 -0.07 16.34
N VAL A 240 -7.31 0.76 15.51
CA VAL A 240 -6.04 0.43 14.86
C VAL A 240 -4.90 0.65 15.85
N ASN A 241 -4.01 -0.33 16.00
CA ASN A 241 -2.88 -0.27 16.93
C ASN A 241 -1.54 -0.06 16.21
N VAL A 242 -1.55 0.06 14.88
CA VAL A 242 -0.37 0.22 14.04
C VAL A 242 -0.56 1.40 13.07
N GLN A 243 0.52 1.90 12.52
CA GLN A 243 0.53 2.94 11.49
C GLN A 243 1.42 2.53 10.32
N VAL A 244 1.23 3.18 9.17
CA VAL A 244 2.03 2.93 7.98
C VAL A 244 3.51 3.20 8.24
N GLY A 245 4.36 2.22 7.89
CA GLY A 245 5.80 2.23 8.12
C GLY A 245 6.24 1.50 9.40
N ASP A 246 5.30 1.04 10.24
CA ASP A 246 5.66 0.23 11.41
C ASP A 246 6.19 -1.13 10.98
N GLN A 247 7.29 -1.56 11.61
CA GLN A 247 7.79 -2.93 11.50
C GLN A 247 6.99 -3.81 12.44
N ILE A 248 6.43 -4.88 11.91
CA ILE A 248 5.62 -5.84 12.67
C ILE A 248 6.30 -7.21 12.72
N LYS A 249 6.08 -7.89 13.81
CA LYS A 249 6.45 -9.28 13.98
C LYS A 249 5.20 -10.15 14.06
N ARG A 250 5.33 -11.38 13.65
CA ARG A 250 4.31 -12.42 13.80
C ARG A 250 3.77 -12.45 15.22
N GLY A 251 2.46 -12.28 15.37
CA GLY A 251 1.79 -12.21 16.67
C GLY A 251 1.61 -10.79 17.24
N ASP A 252 2.12 -9.73 16.60
CA ASP A 252 1.86 -8.35 17.01
C ASP A 252 0.38 -8.00 16.81
N LEU A 253 -0.22 -7.27 17.73
CA LEU A 253 -1.63 -6.86 17.68
C LEU A 253 -1.80 -5.70 16.69
N LEU A 254 -2.49 -5.95 15.57
CA LEU A 254 -2.74 -4.96 14.51
C LEU A 254 -4.00 -4.13 14.75
N VAL A 255 -5.12 -4.81 14.98
CA VAL A 255 -6.43 -4.18 15.16
C VAL A 255 -7.19 -4.86 16.28
N THR A 256 -7.94 -4.06 17.03
CA THR A 256 -8.94 -4.55 17.98
C THR A 256 -10.31 -4.03 17.55
N PHE A 257 -11.34 -4.87 17.60
CA PHE A 257 -12.72 -4.46 17.32
C PHE A 257 -13.70 -5.08 18.31
N ASP A 258 -14.81 -4.40 18.54
CA ASP A 258 -15.88 -4.89 19.40
C ASP A 258 -16.80 -5.82 18.58
N LYS A 259 -16.45 -7.10 18.56
CA LYS A 259 -17.16 -8.13 17.77
C LYS A 259 -18.65 -8.12 18.01
N GLU A 260 -19.09 -8.09 19.30
CA GLU A 260 -20.51 -8.13 19.60
C GLU A 260 -21.28 -6.90 19.08
N LYS A 261 -20.66 -5.72 19.10
CA LYS A 261 -21.32 -4.51 18.58
C LYS A 261 -21.35 -4.48 17.07
N VAL A 262 -20.32 -5.02 16.41
CA VAL A 262 -20.29 -5.19 14.95
C VAL A 262 -21.42 -6.14 14.51
N GLU A 263 -21.53 -7.31 15.16
CA GLU A 263 -22.61 -8.27 14.90
C GLU A 263 -24.01 -7.70 15.21
N LYS A 264 -24.16 -7.00 16.33
CA LYS A 264 -25.43 -6.31 16.67
C LYS A 264 -25.80 -5.20 15.68
N ALA A 265 -24.82 -4.62 15.01
CA ALA A 265 -25.05 -3.65 13.93
C ALA A 265 -25.42 -4.32 12.59
N GLY A 266 -25.45 -5.66 12.52
CA GLY A 266 -25.87 -6.43 11.36
C GLY A 266 -24.76 -6.80 10.38
N PHE A 267 -23.49 -6.68 10.78
CA PHE A 267 -22.33 -7.00 9.94
C PHE A 267 -21.73 -8.36 10.31
N ASP A 268 -21.24 -9.08 9.29
CA ASP A 268 -20.45 -10.29 9.47
C ASP A 268 -19.04 -9.90 9.98
N THR A 269 -18.47 -10.72 10.84
CA THR A 269 -17.16 -10.48 11.48
C THR A 269 -16.05 -11.37 10.94
N ALA A 270 -16.28 -12.16 9.88
CA ALA A 270 -15.24 -12.95 9.25
C ALA A 270 -14.03 -12.07 8.87
N CYS A 271 -12.84 -12.50 9.24
CA CYS A 271 -11.60 -11.81 8.92
C CYS A 271 -10.92 -12.54 7.75
N MET A 272 -10.70 -11.86 6.62
CA MET A 272 -10.08 -12.40 5.43
C MET A 272 -8.61 -11.95 5.35
N LEU A 273 -7.69 -12.89 5.16
CA LEU A 273 -6.30 -12.62 4.77
C LEU A 273 -6.14 -12.93 3.29
N ILE A 274 -5.79 -11.94 2.50
CA ILE A 274 -5.61 -12.03 1.05
C ILE A 274 -4.12 -11.79 0.73
N VAL A 275 -3.54 -12.66 -0.10
CA VAL A 275 -2.22 -12.45 -0.72
C VAL A 275 -2.46 -11.71 -2.03
N THR A 276 -2.29 -10.39 -2.02
CA THR A 276 -2.57 -9.54 -3.19
C THR A 276 -1.43 -9.54 -4.21
N GLU A 277 -0.18 -9.77 -3.76
CA GLU A 277 0.98 -9.96 -4.62
C GLU A 277 1.84 -11.12 -4.07
N ALA A 278 1.74 -12.27 -4.70
CA ALA A 278 2.44 -13.49 -4.25
C ALA A 278 3.88 -13.61 -4.75
N ASN A 279 4.33 -12.73 -5.66
CA ASN A 279 5.68 -12.74 -6.25
C ASN A 279 6.10 -14.10 -6.86
N GLY A 280 5.17 -14.76 -7.56
CA GLY A 280 5.43 -16.05 -8.21
C GLY A 280 5.36 -17.25 -7.26
N LYS A 281 4.84 -17.07 -6.05
CA LYS A 281 4.62 -18.14 -5.07
C LYS A 281 3.17 -18.63 -5.13
N THR A 282 2.94 -19.87 -4.73
CA THR A 282 1.60 -20.44 -4.55
C THR A 282 1.25 -20.53 -3.07
N LEU A 283 0.00 -20.20 -2.73
CA LEU A 283 -0.52 -20.30 -1.37
C LEU A 283 -1.07 -21.70 -1.12
N ASN A 284 -0.38 -22.50 -0.31
CA ASN A 284 -0.82 -23.81 0.15
C ASN A 284 -1.51 -23.67 1.51
N LYS A 285 -2.81 -23.95 1.54
CA LYS A 285 -3.68 -23.76 2.71
C LYS A 285 -3.79 -25.03 3.53
N THR A 286 -3.82 -24.91 4.85
CA THR A 286 -4.16 -26.03 5.73
C THR A 286 -5.67 -26.30 5.71
N LYS A 287 -6.08 -27.46 6.19
CA LYS A 287 -7.51 -27.80 6.26
C LYS A 287 -8.24 -26.94 7.30
N GLU A 288 -9.53 -26.74 7.08
CA GLU A 288 -10.44 -26.09 8.02
C GLU A 288 -10.39 -26.75 9.39
N ARG A 289 -10.22 -25.93 10.40
CA ARG A 289 -10.16 -26.34 11.82
C ARG A 289 -10.23 -25.12 12.74
N LYS A 290 -10.47 -25.37 14.01
CA LYS A 290 -10.22 -24.35 15.04
C LYS A 290 -8.72 -24.05 15.13
N VAL A 291 -8.40 -22.77 15.23
CA VAL A 291 -7.03 -22.26 15.28
C VAL A 291 -6.86 -21.24 16.39
N LYS A 292 -5.64 -21.17 16.91
CA LYS A 292 -5.18 -20.12 17.82
C LYS A 292 -4.12 -19.28 17.13
N VAL A 293 -4.04 -18.03 17.51
CA VAL A 293 -2.99 -17.11 17.04
C VAL A 293 -1.61 -17.76 17.14
N GLY A 294 -0.83 -17.68 16.06
CA GLY A 294 0.50 -18.26 15.96
C GLY A 294 0.55 -19.69 15.39
N GLU A 295 -0.58 -20.41 15.29
CA GLU A 295 -0.61 -21.70 14.60
C GLU A 295 -0.50 -21.53 13.10
N GLU A 296 0.21 -22.42 12.40
CA GLU A 296 0.32 -22.42 10.93
C GLU A 296 -1.03 -22.62 10.27
N VAL A 297 -1.40 -21.78 9.30
CA VAL A 297 -2.66 -21.86 8.53
C VAL A 297 -2.45 -21.94 7.03
N ALA A 298 -1.29 -21.51 6.55
CA ALA A 298 -0.89 -21.64 5.15
C ALA A 298 0.63 -21.49 4.98
N ILE A 299 1.15 -21.92 3.84
CA ILE A 299 2.55 -21.71 3.43
C ILE A 299 2.57 -21.14 2.01
N LEU A 300 3.45 -20.17 1.78
CA LEU A 300 3.77 -19.64 0.44
C LEU A 300 5.02 -20.35 -0.09
N GLU A 301 4.85 -21.18 -1.11
CA GLU A 301 5.92 -21.92 -1.76
C GLU A 301 6.26 -21.32 -3.14
N ASN A 302 7.53 -21.37 -3.53
CA ASN A 302 7.92 -20.97 -4.88
C ASN A 302 7.32 -21.96 -5.90
N ASN A 303 6.85 -21.43 -7.01
CA ASN A 303 6.47 -22.27 -8.15
C ASN A 303 7.78 -22.81 -8.78
N ASP A 304 7.93 -24.17 -8.76
CA ASP A 304 9.03 -24.88 -9.45
C ASP A 304 8.96 -24.64 -10.97
#